data_4bbddfa80b3b09c32e85a9e5e1a634e6
#
_entry.id   4bbddfa80b3b09c32e85a9e5e1a634e6
#
_cell.length_a   1.000
_cell.length_b   1.000
_cell.length_c   1.000
_cell.angle_alpha   90.00
_cell.angle_beta   90.00
_cell.angle_gamma   90.00
#
_symmetry.space_group_name_H-M   'P 1'
#
loop_
_entity.id
_entity.type
_entity.pdbx_description
1 polymer ?
#
loop_
_entity_poly.entity_id
_entity_poly.type
_entity_poly.pdbx_seq_one_letter_code
_entity_poly.pdbx_strand_id
1 'polypeptide(L)'
;SGFSPKRAIEVGHMLEQEGISHFEEPCKYWELAETKQVTDALKIDVTGGEQDWDLSTWQRMIDMRAVDILQPDIMYMGGIYRTLKVVEMAKAAGLPITPHSANLSLVTICTMHLLGAIDNPGKYLEFSIEQEDYYPWQVGLFLGDPFKIEDGKIDIPAEPGWGVTINPNWLTNSKRQISEAK
;
A
#
# COMPACT_ATOMS: atom_id res chain seq x y z
N SER A 1 -0.63 14.46 -2.38
CA SER A 1 -1.08 14.47 -3.77
C SER A 1 -2.00 15.66 -4.05
N GLY A 2 -1.94 16.23 -5.25
CA GLY A 2 -2.78 17.38 -5.63
C GLY A 2 -2.08 18.43 -6.46
N PHE A 3 -0.91 18.12 -7.01
CA PHE A 3 -0.28 18.99 -8.00
C PHE A 3 -1.07 18.96 -9.32
N SER A 4 -0.96 20.05 -10.10
CA SER A 4 -1.30 19.98 -11.53
C SER A 4 -0.26 19.11 -12.25
N PRO A 5 -0.57 18.50 -13.40
CA PRO A 5 0.39 17.68 -14.15
C PRO A 5 1.71 18.40 -14.43
N LYS A 6 1.65 19.66 -14.83
CA LYS A 6 2.85 20.49 -15.07
C LYS A 6 3.74 20.56 -13.83
N ARG A 7 3.14 20.88 -12.67
CA ARG A 7 3.90 21.00 -11.42
C ARG A 7 4.42 19.64 -10.95
N ALA A 8 3.63 18.58 -11.10
CA ALA A 8 4.04 17.23 -10.77
C ALA A 8 5.25 16.78 -11.60
N ILE A 9 5.28 17.08 -12.90
CA ILE A 9 6.42 16.78 -13.79
C ILE A 9 7.67 17.57 -13.34
N GLU A 10 7.53 18.85 -13.02
CA GLU A 10 8.65 19.66 -12.50
C GLU A 10 9.23 19.03 -11.22
N VAL A 11 8.37 18.64 -10.27
CA VAL A 11 8.78 17.97 -9.02
C VAL A 11 9.41 16.61 -9.32
N GLY A 12 8.79 15.81 -10.20
CA GLY A 12 9.30 14.51 -10.59
C GLY A 12 10.73 14.57 -11.16
N HIS A 13 11.01 15.54 -12.02
CA HIS A 13 12.39 15.74 -12.52
C HIS A 13 13.37 16.14 -11.42
N MET A 14 12.94 16.87 -10.39
CA MET A 14 13.79 17.13 -9.21
C MET A 14 14.07 15.82 -8.44
N LEU A 15 13.04 14.99 -8.25
CA LEU A 15 13.20 13.69 -7.59
C LEU A 15 14.16 12.77 -8.37
N GLU A 16 14.08 12.76 -9.70
CA GLU A 16 15.03 12.04 -10.56
C GLU A 16 16.48 12.49 -10.34
N GLN A 17 16.73 13.80 -10.22
CA GLN A 17 18.06 14.34 -9.98
C GLN A 17 18.63 13.94 -8.62
N GLU A 18 17.77 13.76 -7.61
CA GLU A 18 18.14 13.31 -6.27
C GLU A 18 18.21 11.78 -6.14
N GLY A 19 17.98 11.03 -7.23
CA GLY A 19 18.06 9.58 -7.25
C GLY A 19 16.88 8.87 -6.56
N ILE A 20 15.75 9.55 -6.40
CA ILE A 20 14.51 8.95 -5.86
C ILE A 20 13.94 7.97 -6.89
N SER A 21 13.45 6.83 -6.42
CA SER A 21 13.05 5.72 -7.30
C SER A 21 11.59 5.76 -7.74
N HIS A 22 10.71 6.44 -7.02
CA HIS A 22 9.28 6.52 -7.33
C HIS A 22 8.64 7.79 -6.78
N PHE A 23 7.50 8.16 -7.35
CA PHE A 23 6.70 9.33 -6.97
C PHE A 23 5.25 8.93 -6.78
N GLU A 24 4.80 8.93 -5.53
CA GLU A 24 3.46 8.51 -5.15
C GLU A 24 2.45 9.62 -5.33
N GLU A 25 1.30 9.30 -5.93
CA GLU A 25 0.12 10.15 -6.12
C GLU A 25 0.44 11.61 -6.49
N PRO A 26 1.14 11.87 -7.58
CA PRO A 26 1.55 13.24 -7.92
C PRO A 26 0.38 14.18 -8.16
N CYS A 27 -0.72 13.67 -8.72
CA CYS A 27 -1.95 14.40 -8.99
C CYS A 27 -3.07 13.96 -8.03
N LYS A 28 -4.26 14.52 -8.18
CA LYS A 28 -5.44 14.05 -7.43
C LYS A 28 -5.76 12.61 -7.84
N TYR A 29 -5.96 11.73 -6.87
CA TYR A 29 -6.09 10.28 -7.12
C TYR A 29 -7.21 9.93 -8.13
N TRP A 30 -8.30 10.71 -8.19
CA TRP A 30 -9.40 10.48 -9.13
C TRP A 30 -9.16 11.01 -10.57
N GLU A 31 -8.10 11.81 -10.76
CA GLU A 31 -7.74 12.40 -12.06
C GLU A 31 -6.70 11.53 -12.78
N LEU A 32 -7.09 10.29 -13.12
CA LEU A 32 -6.19 9.31 -13.73
C LEU A 32 -5.52 9.81 -15.02
N ALA A 33 -6.22 10.63 -15.80
CA ALA A 33 -5.66 11.22 -17.02
C ALA A 33 -4.55 12.24 -16.73
N GLU A 34 -4.62 12.94 -15.61
CA GLU A 34 -3.56 13.84 -15.16
C GLU A 34 -2.36 13.06 -14.65
N THR A 35 -2.59 12.02 -13.85
CA THR A 35 -1.53 11.11 -13.37
C THR A 35 -0.82 10.46 -14.56
N LYS A 36 -1.56 9.99 -15.56
CA LYS A 36 -1.00 9.43 -16.79
C LYS A 36 -0.02 10.38 -17.50
N GLN A 37 -0.34 11.69 -17.58
CA GLN A 37 0.59 12.67 -18.18
C GLN A 37 1.92 12.73 -17.42
N VAL A 38 1.88 12.59 -16.07
CA VAL A 38 3.08 12.58 -15.26
C VAL A 38 3.87 11.30 -15.48
N THR A 39 3.20 10.14 -15.48
CA THR A 39 3.80 8.83 -15.75
C THR A 39 4.52 8.80 -17.08
N ASP A 40 3.91 9.35 -18.14
CA ASP A 40 4.53 9.39 -19.48
C ASP A 40 5.74 10.33 -19.57
N ALA A 41 5.84 11.31 -18.68
CA ALA A 41 6.89 12.32 -18.72
C ALA A 41 8.11 11.97 -17.90
N LEU A 42 7.98 11.11 -16.89
CA LEU A 42 9.04 10.76 -15.93
C LEU A 42 9.73 9.45 -16.29
N LYS A 43 10.94 9.26 -15.73
CA LYS A 43 11.70 8.01 -15.80
C LYS A 43 11.62 7.21 -14.51
N ILE A 44 11.32 7.88 -13.37
CA ILE A 44 11.02 7.21 -12.11
C ILE A 44 9.61 6.67 -12.15
N ASP A 45 9.36 5.60 -11.41
CA ASP A 45 8.04 4.97 -11.34
C ASP A 45 7.03 5.91 -10.68
N VAL A 46 5.88 6.12 -11.30
CA VAL A 46 4.73 6.77 -10.67
C VAL A 46 3.87 5.71 -10.01
N THR A 47 3.47 5.94 -8.76
CA THR A 47 2.73 4.98 -7.95
C THR A 47 1.41 5.56 -7.47
N GLY A 48 0.42 4.73 -7.15
CA GLY A 48 -0.85 5.20 -6.61
C GLY A 48 -1.97 4.16 -6.61
N GLY A 49 -3.13 4.60 -6.12
CA GLY A 49 -4.34 3.80 -6.06
C GLY A 49 -4.80 3.41 -4.66
N GLU A 50 -4.16 3.89 -3.61
CA GLU A 50 -4.53 3.57 -2.23
C GLU A 50 -5.97 3.92 -1.88
N GLN A 51 -6.50 5.00 -2.48
CA GLN A 51 -7.86 5.49 -2.25
C GLN A 51 -8.94 4.72 -3.02
N ASP A 52 -8.53 3.89 -4.00
CA ASP A 52 -9.46 3.20 -4.88
C ASP A 52 -9.88 1.83 -4.32
N TRP A 53 -11.17 1.58 -4.29
CA TRP A 53 -11.78 0.34 -3.81
C TRP A 53 -12.61 -0.39 -4.89
N ASP A 54 -12.91 0.29 -5.99
CA ASP A 54 -13.75 -0.23 -7.07
C ASP A 54 -12.92 -0.91 -8.17
N LEU A 55 -13.26 -2.16 -8.51
CA LEU A 55 -12.53 -2.94 -9.50
C LEU A 55 -12.58 -2.33 -10.91
N SER A 56 -13.62 -1.59 -11.26
CA SER A 56 -13.70 -0.91 -12.56
C SER A 56 -12.73 0.26 -12.65
N THR A 57 -12.48 0.96 -11.55
CA THR A 57 -11.45 2.01 -11.48
C THR A 57 -10.06 1.40 -11.59
N TRP A 58 -9.79 0.28 -10.92
CA TRP A 58 -8.53 -0.46 -11.08
C TRP A 58 -8.30 -0.90 -12.52
N GLN A 59 -9.33 -1.45 -13.19
CA GLN A 59 -9.22 -1.83 -14.59
C GLN A 59 -8.87 -0.63 -15.46
N ARG A 60 -9.55 0.50 -15.27
CA ARG A 60 -9.27 1.73 -16.02
C ARG A 60 -7.86 2.26 -15.76
N MET A 61 -7.39 2.25 -14.50
CA MET A 61 -6.04 2.67 -14.13
C MET A 61 -4.98 1.82 -14.84
N ILE A 62 -5.19 0.51 -14.88
CA ILE A 62 -4.33 -0.47 -15.55
C ILE A 62 -4.35 -0.30 -17.07
N ASP A 63 -5.53 -0.20 -17.68
CA ASP A 63 -5.69 -0.06 -19.13
C ASP A 63 -5.05 1.23 -19.66
N MET A 64 -5.16 2.30 -18.91
CA MET A 64 -4.53 3.57 -19.21
C MET A 64 -3.02 3.58 -18.94
N ARG A 65 -2.52 2.64 -18.15
CA ARG A 65 -1.19 2.74 -17.56
C ARG A 65 -1.00 4.09 -16.85
N ALA A 66 -1.96 4.43 -16.00
CA ALA A 66 -1.95 5.70 -15.29
C ALA A 66 -0.83 5.75 -14.24
N VAL A 67 -0.41 4.60 -13.74
CA VAL A 67 0.72 4.41 -12.81
C VAL A 67 1.59 3.24 -13.26
N ASP A 68 2.84 3.19 -12.78
CA ASP A 68 3.79 2.10 -13.02
C ASP A 68 3.68 1.02 -11.94
N ILE A 69 3.34 1.41 -10.71
CA ILE A 69 3.18 0.51 -9.55
C ILE A 69 1.81 0.78 -8.91
N LEU A 70 1.04 -0.27 -8.72
CA LEU A 70 -0.29 -0.20 -8.10
C LEU A 70 -0.20 -0.38 -6.58
N GLN A 71 -0.94 0.45 -5.82
CA GLN A 71 -0.87 0.50 -4.36
C GLN A 71 -2.23 0.23 -3.68
N PRO A 72 -2.88 -0.92 -3.91
CA PRO A 72 -4.14 -1.21 -3.24
C PRO A 72 -3.95 -1.32 -1.73
N ASP A 73 -4.81 -0.68 -0.95
CA ASP A 73 -4.90 -0.93 0.49
C ASP A 73 -5.84 -2.11 0.75
N ILE A 74 -5.39 -3.12 1.49
CA ILE A 74 -6.15 -4.33 1.78
C ILE A 74 -7.45 -4.02 2.53
N MET A 75 -7.42 -3.03 3.43
CA MET A 75 -8.59 -2.66 4.24
C MET A 75 -9.58 -1.84 3.43
N TYR A 76 -9.11 -0.88 2.62
CA TYR A 76 -9.97 -0.06 1.76
C TYR A 76 -10.61 -0.89 0.65
N MET A 77 -9.90 -1.88 0.13
CA MET A 77 -10.43 -2.87 -0.81
C MET A 77 -11.55 -3.74 -0.22
N GLY A 78 -11.71 -3.78 1.10
CA GLY A 78 -12.66 -4.65 1.77
C GLY A 78 -12.14 -6.07 1.99
N GLY A 79 -10.83 -6.25 2.06
CA GLY A 79 -10.15 -7.48 2.43
C GLY A 79 -9.34 -8.13 1.30
N ILE A 80 -8.60 -9.15 1.70
CA ILE A 80 -7.57 -9.79 0.86
C ILE A 80 -8.12 -10.39 -0.44
N TYR A 81 -9.33 -10.94 -0.42
CA TYR A 81 -9.93 -11.53 -1.62
C TYR A 81 -10.12 -10.52 -2.75
N ARG A 82 -10.59 -9.31 -2.43
CA ARG A 82 -10.75 -8.26 -3.43
C ARG A 82 -9.40 -7.69 -3.87
N THR A 83 -8.46 -7.58 -2.96
CA THR A 83 -7.08 -7.16 -3.27
C THR A 83 -6.42 -8.14 -4.23
N LEU A 84 -6.59 -9.46 -4.03
CA LEU A 84 -6.09 -10.48 -4.97
C LEU A 84 -6.68 -10.35 -6.38
N LYS A 85 -7.91 -9.83 -6.54
CA LYS A 85 -8.43 -9.52 -7.89
C LYS A 85 -7.62 -8.43 -8.57
N VAL A 86 -7.24 -7.38 -7.83
CA VAL A 86 -6.37 -6.33 -8.37
C VAL A 86 -4.98 -6.88 -8.69
N VAL A 87 -4.44 -7.75 -7.83
CA VAL A 87 -3.15 -8.44 -8.07
C VAL A 87 -3.17 -9.20 -9.40
N GLU A 88 -4.22 -9.99 -9.66
CA GLU A 88 -4.36 -10.75 -10.91
C GLU A 88 -4.50 -9.83 -12.14
N MET A 89 -5.27 -8.75 -12.02
CA MET A 89 -5.42 -7.75 -13.09
C MET A 89 -4.07 -7.10 -13.41
N ALA A 90 -3.33 -6.69 -12.37
CA ALA A 90 -1.99 -6.09 -12.49
C ALA A 90 -0.99 -7.08 -13.11
N LYS A 91 -0.98 -8.32 -12.65
CA LYS A 91 -0.12 -9.39 -13.17
C LYS A 91 -0.37 -9.64 -14.65
N ALA A 92 -1.64 -9.70 -15.08
CA ALA A 92 -2.00 -9.85 -16.49
C ALA A 92 -1.49 -8.69 -17.37
N ALA A 93 -1.37 -7.48 -16.80
CA ALA A 93 -0.84 -6.30 -17.47
C ALA A 93 0.68 -6.10 -17.31
N GLY A 94 1.36 -6.99 -16.57
CA GLY A 94 2.79 -6.89 -16.28
C GLY A 94 3.15 -5.73 -15.35
N LEU A 95 2.25 -5.37 -14.43
CA LEU A 95 2.44 -4.31 -13.46
C LEU A 95 2.75 -4.88 -12.06
N PRO A 96 3.71 -4.31 -11.33
CA PRO A 96 3.97 -4.67 -9.94
C PRO A 96 2.95 -4.09 -8.99
N ILE A 97 2.85 -4.70 -7.81
CA ILE A 97 2.01 -4.29 -6.68
C ILE A 97 2.89 -3.97 -5.48
N THR A 98 2.74 -2.77 -4.94
CA THR A 98 3.25 -2.38 -3.62
C THR A 98 2.06 -1.87 -2.80
N PRO A 99 1.38 -2.70 -2.00
CA PRO A 99 0.17 -2.28 -1.31
C PRO A 99 0.44 -1.15 -0.33
N HIS A 100 -0.52 -0.22 -0.24
CA HIS A 100 -0.53 0.82 0.79
C HIS A 100 -0.60 0.21 2.18
N SER A 101 0.13 0.78 3.13
CA SER A 101 0.19 0.35 4.52
C SER A 101 0.42 1.53 5.46
N ALA A 102 -0.64 2.22 5.83
CA ALA A 102 -0.60 3.49 6.56
C ALA A 102 0.01 3.42 7.97
N ASN A 103 0.00 2.27 8.63
CA ASN A 103 0.35 2.17 10.04
C ASN A 103 0.78 0.76 10.44
N LEU A 104 1.55 0.65 11.54
CA LEU A 104 2.10 -0.61 12.05
C LEU A 104 1.05 -1.42 12.84
N SER A 105 0.09 -1.99 12.10
CA SER A 105 -1.00 -2.80 12.65
C SER A 105 -1.21 -4.09 11.85
N LEU A 106 -2.41 -4.67 11.94
CA LEU A 106 -2.78 -5.83 11.13
C LEU A 106 -2.76 -5.53 9.62
N VAL A 107 -2.94 -4.26 9.19
CA VAL A 107 -2.81 -3.93 7.77
C VAL A 107 -1.40 -4.22 7.27
N THR A 108 -0.36 -3.79 8.01
CA THR A 108 1.04 -4.06 7.64
C THR A 108 1.35 -5.56 7.67
N ILE A 109 0.88 -6.29 8.68
CA ILE A 109 1.03 -7.74 8.74
C ILE A 109 0.39 -8.42 7.52
N CYS A 110 -0.85 -8.06 7.18
CA CYS A 110 -1.53 -8.58 5.99
C CYS A 110 -0.78 -8.22 4.70
N THR A 111 -0.25 -7.00 4.60
CA THR A 111 0.53 -6.52 3.45
C THR A 111 1.83 -7.31 3.30
N MET A 112 2.55 -7.59 4.38
CA MET A 112 3.76 -8.44 4.38
C MET A 112 3.46 -9.82 3.82
N HIS A 113 2.40 -10.48 4.32
CA HIS A 113 1.98 -11.80 3.83
C HIS A 113 1.53 -11.76 2.37
N LEU A 114 0.80 -10.71 1.96
CA LEU A 114 0.39 -10.54 0.57
C LEU A 114 1.61 -10.43 -0.35
N LEU A 115 2.56 -9.56 -0.02
CA LEU A 115 3.79 -9.38 -0.81
C LEU A 115 4.62 -10.66 -0.90
N GLY A 116 4.67 -11.45 0.19
CA GLY A 116 5.35 -12.74 0.19
C GLY A 116 4.65 -13.85 -0.60
N ALA A 117 3.37 -13.67 -0.97
CA ALA A 117 2.54 -14.68 -1.61
C ALA A 117 2.24 -14.44 -3.10
N ILE A 118 2.45 -13.22 -3.60
CA ILE A 118 2.13 -12.85 -5.00
C ILE A 118 3.36 -12.98 -5.91
N ASP A 119 3.12 -13.13 -7.22
CA ASP A 119 4.19 -13.31 -8.21
C ASP A 119 4.70 -11.99 -8.82
N ASN A 120 3.99 -10.88 -8.56
CA ASN A 120 4.30 -9.55 -9.08
C ASN A 120 4.46 -8.49 -7.96
N PRO A 121 5.22 -8.80 -6.89
CA PRO A 121 5.45 -7.81 -5.83
C PRO A 121 6.33 -6.68 -6.34
N GLY A 122 6.10 -5.48 -5.82
CA GLY A 122 7.04 -4.37 -5.94
C GLY A 122 8.30 -4.60 -5.07
N LYS A 123 9.25 -3.69 -5.17
CA LYS A 123 10.55 -3.83 -4.49
C LYS A 123 10.50 -3.64 -2.98
N TYR A 124 9.51 -2.89 -2.49
CA TYR A 124 9.49 -2.39 -1.13
C TYR A 124 8.16 -2.71 -0.45
N LEU A 125 8.20 -2.85 0.87
CA LEU A 125 7.06 -2.73 1.74
C LEU A 125 6.93 -1.25 2.12
N GLU A 126 5.75 -0.66 1.98
CA GLU A 126 5.47 0.61 2.63
C GLU A 126 5.48 0.42 4.14
N PHE A 127 6.29 1.21 4.82
CA PHE A 127 6.51 1.09 6.25
C PHE A 127 6.34 2.45 6.92
N SER A 128 5.32 2.59 7.77
CA SER A 128 5.07 3.82 8.50
C SER A 128 6.22 4.14 9.45
N ILE A 129 6.76 5.35 9.32
CA ILE A 129 7.75 5.91 10.23
C ILE A 129 7.12 6.89 11.23
N GLU A 130 5.80 7.04 11.18
CA GLU A 130 5.04 7.86 12.10
C GLU A 130 5.03 7.20 13.47
N GLN A 131 5.35 8.00 14.47
CA GLN A 131 5.58 7.52 15.81
C GLN A 131 4.32 7.56 16.69
N GLU A 132 4.52 7.25 17.96
CA GLU A 132 3.52 7.19 19.02
C GLU A 132 2.62 8.44 19.08
N ASP A 133 3.15 9.61 18.77
CA ASP A 133 2.39 10.86 18.77
C ASP A 133 1.28 10.88 17.71
N TYR A 134 1.46 10.16 16.59
CA TYR A 134 0.47 10.10 15.52
C TYR A 134 -0.44 8.88 15.63
N TYR A 135 0.14 7.72 15.93
CA TYR A 135 -0.58 6.45 16.12
C TYR A 135 -0.35 5.84 17.50
N PRO A 136 -0.80 6.48 18.61
CA PRO A 136 -0.52 5.98 19.98
C PRO A 136 -1.09 4.58 20.23
N TRP A 137 -2.12 4.17 19.51
CA TRP A 137 -2.77 2.88 19.65
C TRP A 137 -1.96 1.70 19.08
N GLN A 138 -0.95 1.92 18.24
CA GLN A 138 -0.12 0.83 17.73
C GLN A 138 0.95 0.38 18.73
N VAL A 139 1.26 1.21 19.74
CA VAL A 139 2.26 0.88 20.75
C VAL A 139 1.79 -0.31 21.60
N GLY A 140 2.56 -1.38 21.58
CA GLY A 140 2.23 -2.61 22.33
C GLY A 140 0.98 -3.34 21.83
N LEU A 141 0.55 -3.10 20.58
CA LEU A 141 -0.57 -3.80 19.95
C LEU A 141 -0.33 -5.31 19.86
N PHE A 142 0.90 -5.71 19.58
CA PHE A 142 1.31 -7.11 19.50
C PHE A 142 2.19 -7.50 20.68
N LEU A 143 2.20 -8.80 21.03
CA LEU A 143 3.22 -9.37 21.87
C LEU A 143 4.49 -9.58 21.03
N GLY A 144 5.63 -9.13 21.52
CA GLY A 144 6.87 -9.08 20.74
C GLY A 144 6.93 -7.88 19.80
N ASP A 145 7.87 -7.93 18.87
CA ASP A 145 8.07 -6.89 17.86
C ASP A 145 8.04 -7.52 16.45
N PRO A 146 6.86 -7.60 15.81
CA PRO A 146 6.76 -8.15 14.47
C PRO A 146 7.29 -7.21 13.38
N PHE A 147 7.67 -5.99 13.73
CA PHE A 147 8.12 -4.96 12.80
C PHE A 147 9.61 -4.62 12.93
N LYS A 148 10.37 -5.52 13.56
CA LYS A 148 11.82 -5.36 13.71
C LYS A 148 12.50 -5.28 12.35
N ILE A 149 13.21 -4.18 12.13
CA ILE A 149 14.01 -3.98 10.91
C ILE A 149 15.46 -4.40 11.19
N GLU A 150 15.98 -5.29 10.35
CA GLU A 150 17.38 -5.70 10.35
C GLU A 150 17.95 -5.53 8.92
N ASP A 151 19.03 -4.80 8.80
CA ASP A 151 19.70 -4.51 7.52
C ASP A 151 18.75 -4.01 6.42
N GLY A 152 17.79 -3.14 6.79
CA GLY A 152 16.79 -2.57 5.88
C GLY A 152 15.71 -3.56 5.42
N LYS A 153 15.56 -4.68 6.12
CA LYS A 153 14.58 -5.73 5.83
C LYS A 153 13.73 -6.04 7.06
N ILE A 154 12.56 -6.59 6.80
CA ILE A 154 11.65 -7.09 7.80
C ILE A 154 11.24 -8.52 7.43
N ASP A 155 11.22 -9.42 8.40
CA ASP A 155 10.81 -10.80 8.18
C ASP A 155 9.29 -10.94 8.26
N ILE A 156 8.72 -11.73 7.37
CA ILE A 156 7.29 -12.09 7.42
C ILE A 156 7.09 -13.05 8.60
N PRO A 157 6.20 -12.74 9.55
CA PRO A 157 5.94 -13.62 10.69
C PRO A 157 5.50 -15.01 10.24
N ALA A 158 6.10 -16.07 10.78
CA ALA A 158 5.91 -17.45 10.31
C ALA A 158 5.06 -18.34 11.25
N GLU A 159 4.67 -17.84 12.44
CA GLU A 159 3.84 -18.61 13.37
C GLU A 159 2.41 -18.81 12.82
N PRO A 160 1.63 -19.79 13.34
CA PRO A 160 0.27 -20.05 12.86
C PRO A 160 -0.63 -18.82 12.81
N GLY A 161 -1.54 -18.77 11.85
CA GLY A 161 -2.40 -17.62 11.56
C GLY A 161 -1.62 -16.54 10.82
N TRP A 162 -1.68 -15.30 11.29
CA TRP A 162 -0.90 -14.19 10.75
C TRP A 162 0.51 -14.08 11.36
N GLY A 163 0.91 -15.07 12.15
CA GLY A 163 2.23 -15.12 12.79
C GLY A 163 2.41 -14.13 13.94
N VAL A 164 1.36 -13.47 14.39
CA VAL A 164 1.39 -12.47 15.45
C VAL A 164 0.33 -12.73 16.50
N THR A 165 0.58 -12.31 17.73
CA THR A 165 -0.39 -12.36 18.81
C THR A 165 -0.74 -10.95 19.26
N ILE A 166 -2.03 -10.59 19.16
CA ILE A 166 -2.52 -9.32 19.69
C ILE A 166 -2.39 -9.33 21.20
N ASN A 167 -1.89 -8.25 21.76
CA ASN A 167 -1.75 -8.09 23.21
C ASN A 167 -3.13 -8.19 23.89
N PRO A 168 -3.33 -9.11 24.85
CA PRO A 168 -4.64 -9.30 25.49
C PRO A 168 -5.21 -8.04 26.16
N ASN A 169 -4.36 -7.12 26.61
CA ASN A 169 -4.81 -5.86 27.19
C ASN A 169 -5.59 -4.99 26.18
N TRP A 170 -5.20 -5.04 24.90
CA TRP A 170 -5.94 -4.36 23.83
C TRP A 170 -7.31 -4.99 23.63
N LEU A 171 -7.41 -6.32 23.64
CA LEU A 171 -8.68 -7.03 23.47
C LEU A 171 -9.65 -6.76 24.64
N THR A 172 -9.13 -6.69 25.87
CA THR A 172 -9.92 -6.43 27.06
C THR A 172 -10.58 -5.04 27.04
N ASN A 173 -9.89 -4.06 26.48
CA ASN A 173 -10.33 -2.66 26.44
C ASN A 173 -11.03 -2.28 25.12
N SER A 174 -11.16 -3.22 24.19
CA SER A 174 -11.77 -2.95 22.88
C SER A 174 -13.29 -3.06 22.91
N LYS A 175 -13.97 -2.29 22.02
CA LYS A 175 -15.39 -2.45 21.74
C LYS A 175 -15.57 -3.56 20.68
N ARG A 176 -16.30 -4.61 21.05
CA ARG A 176 -16.63 -5.68 20.11
C ARG A 176 -17.90 -5.33 19.33
N GLN A 177 -17.83 -5.42 18.02
CA GLN A 177 -18.98 -5.40 17.12
C GLN A 177 -19.08 -6.74 16.39
N ILE A 178 -20.30 -7.25 16.26
CA ILE A 178 -20.57 -8.48 15.51
C ILE A 178 -21.59 -8.13 14.44
N SER A 179 -21.28 -8.45 13.19
CA SER A 179 -22.21 -8.37 12.07
C SER A 179 -22.54 -9.81 11.62
N GLU A 180 -23.82 -10.14 11.58
CA GLU A 180 -24.30 -11.41 11.09
C GLU A 180 -25.00 -11.19 9.74
N ALA A 181 -24.61 -11.96 8.72
CA ALA A 181 -25.33 -12.00 7.46
C ALA A 181 -26.70 -12.64 7.70
N LYS A 182 -27.79 -11.99 7.26
CA LYS A 182 -29.15 -12.52 7.28
C LYS A 182 -29.40 -13.36 6.05
#